data_d4c7dae59f73bbde8b4e55a4c08b7b94
#
_entry.id   d4c7dae59f73bbde8b4e55a4c08b7b94
#
_cell.length_a   1.000
_cell.length_b   1.000
_cell.length_c   1.000
_cell.angle_alpha   90.00
_cell.angle_beta   90.00
_cell.angle_gamma   90.00
#
_symmetry.space_group_name_H-M   'P 1'
#
loop_
_entity.id
_entity.type
_entity.pdbx_description
1 polymer ?
#
loop_
_entity_poly.entity_id
_entity_poly.type
_entity_poly.pdbx_seq_one_letter_code
_entity_poly.pdbx_strand_id
1 'polypeptide(L)'
;MNFDILQKSTPEECMRAFLEKKSRYDNRNFTESRKFEYNYKVLNNYEFSAIGSLGLNKIILVLKEVGKNNLNEPKINVIIDNLENNKSTKNLFYFINKILNNKISYEENVAEKKEYNLYITISSNDGNIYEVIAKSLSKFFCKGNNIGIIFNKKFISKTLCFINGNVLFDPIKQEVELANFICNIIKFENKFIMYKIGGHTVPFKLLKQAIEQIDEKENGIDN
;
A
#
# COMPACT_ATOMS: atom_id res chain seq x y z
N MET A 1 -30.09 -4.01 20.85
CA MET A 1 -30.13 -4.06 19.38
C MET A 1 -28.78 -4.58 18.91
N ASN A 2 -28.74 -5.65 18.13
CA ASN A 2 -27.46 -6.26 17.76
C ASN A 2 -26.78 -5.39 16.69
N PHE A 3 -25.59 -4.89 16.98
CA PHE A 3 -24.82 -3.96 16.12
C PHE A 3 -24.55 -4.56 14.71
N ASP A 4 -24.24 -5.86 14.66
CA ASP A 4 -23.97 -6.58 13.40
C ASP A 4 -25.19 -6.62 12.47
N ILE A 5 -26.40 -6.64 13.03
CA ILE A 5 -27.65 -6.61 12.27
C ILE A 5 -27.87 -5.22 11.68
N LEU A 6 -27.65 -4.16 12.46
CA LEU A 6 -27.77 -2.79 11.99
C LEU A 6 -26.76 -2.49 10.88
N GLN A 7 -25.52 -2.90 11.06
CA GLN A 7 -24.46 -2.69 10.06
C GLN A 7 -24.79 -3.37 8.72
N LYS A 8 -25.44 -4.54 8.76
CA LYS A 8 -25.84 -5.25 7.54
C LYS A 8 -27.11 -4.70 6.90
N SER A 9 -28.07 -4.20 7.69
CA SER A 9 -29.36 -3.71 7.17
C SER A 9 -29.31 -2.24 6.72
N THR A 10 -28.57 -1.40 7.42
CA THR A 10 -28.47 0.06 7.16
C THR A 10 -27.02 0.54 7.31
N PRO A 11 -26.07 0.08 6.43
CA PRO A 11 -24.65 0.36 6.59
C PRO A 11 -24.33 1.86 6.50
N GLU A 12 -25.02 2.60 5.64
CA GLU A 12 -24.80 4.06 5.49
C GLU A 12 -25.22 4.85 6.72
N GLU A 13 -26.37 4.53 7.31
CA GLU A 13 -26.86 5.19 8.54
C GLU A 13 -25.98 4.85 9.72
N CYS A 14 -25.55 3.59 9.80
CA CYS A 14 -24.63 3.13 10.82
C CYS A 14 -23.28 3.87 10.72
N MET A 15 -22.72 3.98 9.50
CA MET A 15 -21.49 4.75 9.27
C MET A 15 -21.67 6.22 9.65
N ARG A 16 -22.78 6.86 9.26
CA ARG A 16 -23.06 8.25 9.62
C ARG A 16 -23.03 8.46 11.13
N ALA A 17 -23.68 7.58 11.89
CA ALA A 17 -23.71 7.66 13.35
C ALA A 17 -22.32 7.54 14.00
N PHE A 18 -21.41 6.73 13.43
CA PHE A 18 -20.03 6.66 13.87
C PHE A 18 -19.24 7.93 13.54
N LEU A 19 -19.37 8.43 12.30
CA LEU A 19 -18.67 9.65 11.87
C LEU A 19 -19.10 10.90 12.68
N GLU A 20 -20.38 11.01 13.03
CA GLU A 20 -20.89 12.07 13.91
C GLU A 20 -20.24 12.03 15.30
N LYS A 21 -19.98 10.83 15.82
CA LYS A 21 -19.24 10.61 17.07
C LYS A 21 -17.72 10.70 16.92
N LYS A 22 -17.22 11.07 15.73
CA LYS A 22 -15.78 11.08 15.38
C LYS A 22 -15.08 9.75 15.67
N SER A 23 -15.78 8.66 15.48
CA SER A 23 -15.27 7.29 15.65
C SER A 23 -15.38 6.50 14.35
N ARG A 24 -14.73 5.34 14.29
CA ARG A 24 -14.78 4.38 13.18
C ARG A 24 -15.36 3.05 13.65
N TYR A 25 -15.69 2.16 12.72
CA TYR A 25 -16.20 0.82 13.05
C TYR A 25 -15.28 0.00 13.95
N ASP A 26 -13.97 0.20 13.80
CA ASP A 26 -12.93 -0.47 14.58
C ASP A 26 -12.38 0.38 15.73
N ASN A 27 -13.11 1.43 16.13
CA ASN A 27 -12.79 2.36 17.22
C ASN A 27 -11.50 3.17 17.05
N ARG A 28 -10.86 3.15 15.88
CA ARG A 28 -9.71 4.02 15.59
C ARG A 28 -10.15 5.47 15.36
N ASN A 29 -9.23 6.38 15.55
CA ASN A 29 -9.38 7.77 15.11
C ASN A 29 -9.31 7.86 13.58
N PHE A 30 -9.83 8.92 12.98
CA PHE A 30 -9.89 9.10 11.52
C PHE A 30 -8.50 9.03 10.85
N THR A 31 -7.48 9.56 11.50
CA THR A 31 -6.10 9.61 10.98
C THR A 31 -5.22 8.49 11.50
N GLU A 32 -5.75 7.57 12.27
CA GLU A 32 -5.01 6.44 12.83
C GLU A 32 -4.90 5.30 11.80
N SER A 33 -3.69 4.78 11.63
CA SER A 33 -3.42 3.60 10.79
C SER A 33 -3.12 2.39 11.65
N ARG A 34 -3.52 1.21 11.18
CA ARG A 34 -3.14 -0.06 11.81
C ARG A 34 -1.62 -0.25 11.74
N LYS A 35 -1.10 -1.09 12.60
CA LYS A 35 0.31 -1.44 12.61
C LYS A 35 0.66 -2.25 11.36
N PHE A 36 1.70 -1.80 10.64
CA PHE A 36 2.26 -2.57 9.54
C PHE A 36 3.29 -3.56 10.09
N GLU A 37 3.13 -4.82 9.75
CA GLU A 37 4.04 -5.91 10.13
C GLU A 37 4.78 -6.41 8.90
N TYR A 38 6.05 -6.76 9.07
CA TYR A 38 6.91 -7.21 7.99
C TYR A 38 7.91 -8.24 8.50
N ASN A 39 7.97 -9.39 7.81
CA ASN A 39 8.93 -10.46 8.09
C ASN A 39 9.68 -10.80 6.81
N TYR A 40 11.00 -10.89 6.91
CA TYR A 40 11.90 -11.25 5.83
C TYR A 40 12.35 -12.71 5.94
N LYS A 41 12.73 -13.35 4.82
CA LYS A 41 13.15 -14.76 4.72
C LYS A 41 12.12 -15.75 5.28
N VAL A 42 10.87 -15.59 4.89
CA VAL A 42 9.75 -16.40 5.41
C VAL A 42 9.57 -17.74 4.70
N LEU A 43 10.12 -17.91 3.51
CA LEU A 43 10.04 -19.16 2.74
C LEU A 43 11.42 -19.79 2.64
N ASN A 44 11.59 -20.98 3.20
CA ASN A 44 12.88 -21.67 3.30
C ASN A 44 13.55 -21.96 1.95
N ASN A 45 12.75 -22.12 0.88
CA ASN A 45 13.24 -22.45 -0.46
C ASN A 45 13.61 -21.21 -1.30
N TYR A 46 13.45 -20.00 -0.75
CA TYR A 46 13.72 -18.76 -1.46
C TYR A 46 14.57 -17.84 -0.59
N GLU A 47 15.73 -17.49 -1.10
CA GLU A 47 16.66 -16.59 -0.41
C GLU A 47 16.05 -15.21 -0.16
N PHE A 48 15.31 -14.72 -1.15
CA PHE A 48 14.67 -13.41 -1.10
C PHE A 48 13.15 -13.57 -1.04
N SER A 49 12.62 -13.70 0.16
CA SER A 49 11.18 -13.79 0.41
C SER A 49 10.76 -12.95 1.61
N ALA A 50 9.56 -12.39 1.57
CA ALA A 50 9.01 -11.59 2.66
C ALA A 50 7.50 -11.68 2.74
N ILE A 51 6.95 -11.42 3.92
CA ILE A 51 5.52 -11.18 4.14
C ILE A 51 5.35 -9.80 4.73
N GLY A 52 4.48 -8.99 4.12
CA GLY A 52 3.97 -7.74 4.68
C GLY A 52 2.49 -7.84 4.98
N SER A 53 2.06 -7.29 6.12
CA SER A 53 0.65 -7.27 6.51
C SER A 53 0.23 -5.95 7.13
N LEU A 54 -1.02 -5.57 6.86
CA LEU A 54 -1.68 -4.40 7.44
C LEU A 54 -3.18 -4.71 7.55
N GLY A 55 -3.66 -4.88 8.78
CA GLY A 55 -5.00 -5.40 9.02
C GLY A 55 -5.14 -6.82 8.47
N LEU A 56 -6.18 -7.08 7.70
CA LEU A 56 -6.43 -8.38 7.07
C LEU A 56 -5.62 -8.60 5.79
N ASN A 57 -5.05 -7.54 5.20
CA ASN A 57 -4.24 -7.69 4.00
C ASN A 57 -2.91 -8.36 4.30
N LYS A 58 -2.58 -9.38 3.51
CA LYS A 58 -1.28 -10.08 3.54
C LYS A 58 -0.73 -10.17 2.13
N ILE A 59 0.53 -9.85 1.99
CA ILE A 59 1.26 -9.88 0.73
C ILE A 59 2.53 -10.68 0.92
N ILE A 60 2.72 -11.66 0.05
CA ILE A 60 3.95 -12.42 -0.03
C ILE A 60 4.75 -11.91 -1.22
N LEU A 61 6.00 -11.56 -0.97
CA LEU A 61 6.96 -11.17 -1.99
C LEU A 61 8.03 -12.23 -2.11
N VAL A 62 8.33 -12.64 -3.34
CA VAL A 62 9.43 -13.53 -3.66
C VAL A 62 10.18 -12.96 -4.86
N LEU A 63 11.49 -12.76 -4.72
CA LEU A 63 12.36 -12.37 -5.82
C LEU A 63 13.22 -13.58 -6.21
N LYS A 64 13.14 -13.94 -7.47
CA LYS A 64 13.93 -15.05 -8.03
C LYS A 64 14.80 -14.55 -9.17
N GLU A 65 16.09 -14.81 -9.12
CA GLU A 65 16.99 -14.61 -10.24
C GLU A 65 16.66 -15.61 -11.36
N VAL A 66 16.49 -15.13 -12.59
CA VAL A 66 16.12 -15.95 -13.74
C VAL A 66 17.33 -16.19 -14.64
N GLY A 67 18.24 -15.22 -14.70
CA GLY A 67 19.44 -15.31 -15.53
C GLY A 67 20.13 -13.98 -15.75
N LYS A 68 21.00 -13.94 -16.73
CA LYS A 68 21.66 -12.70 -17.18
C LYS A 68 20.85 -12.06 -18.29
N ASN A 69 20.74 -10.75 -18.28
CA ASN A 69 20.16 -10.00 -19.38
C ASN A 69 21.28 -9.32 -20.20
N ASN A 70 20.95 -8.88 -21.41
CA ASN A 70 21.88 -8.18 -22.30
C ASN A 70 21.88 -6.64 -22.08
N LEU A 71 21.12 -6.16 -21.09
CA LEU A 71 21.03 -4.74 -20.75
C LEU A 71 22.11 -4.38 -19.73
N ASN A 72 22.47 -3.12 -19.67
CA ASN A 72 23.44 -2.61 -18.69
C ASN A 72 22.85 -2.46 -17.28
N GLU A 73 21.54 -2.63 -17.13
CA GLU A 73 20.80 -2.49 -15.88
C GLU A 73 20.03 -3.79 -15.58
N PRO A 74 19.89 -4.17 -14.31
CA PRO A 74 19.05 -5.29 -13.92
C PRO A 74 17.60 -5.05 -14.32
N LYS A 75 16.92 -6.14 -14.69
CA LYS A 75 15.51 -6.11 -15.08
C LYS A 75 14.67 -6.86 -14.07
N ILE A 76 13.59 -6.24 -13.62
CA ILE A 76 12.60 -6.88 -12.74
C ILE A 76 11.29 -7.07 -13.50
N ASN A 77 10.91 -8.33 -13.69
CA ASN A 77 9.61 -8.70 -14.22
C ASN A 77 8.64 -8.91 -13.05
N VAL A 78 7.52 -8.21 -13.05
CA VAL A 78 6.50 -8.32 -12.00
C VAL A 78 5.47 -9.37 -12.40
N ILE A 79 5.22 -10.31 -11.51
CA ILE A 79 4.21 -11.36 -11.64
C ILE A 79 3.28 -11.28 -10.44
N ILE A 80 2.00 -10.98 -10.67
CA ILE A 80 1.02 -10.82 -9.60
C ILE A 80 0.07 -12.01 -9.64
N ASP A 81 0.01 -12.72 -8.53
CA ASP A 81 -1.01 -13.71 -8.24
C ASP A 81 -2.02 -13.10 -7.26
N ASN A 82 -3.19 -12.76 -7.78
CA ASN A 82 -4.27 -12.19 -7.00
C ASN A 82 -5.40 -13.20 -6.90
N LEU A 83 -5.56 -13.76 -5.73
CA LEU A 83 -6.54 -14.83 -5.47
C LEU A 83 -7.99 -14.37 -5.59
N GLU A 84 -8.26 -13.05 -5.59
CA GLU A 84 -9.66 -12.58 -5.49
C GLU A 84 -10.24 -11.91 -6.74
N ASN A 85 -9.45 -11.31 -7.67
CA ASN A 85 -10.08 -10.62 -8.83
C ASN A 85 -9.15 -10.18 -9.96
N ASN A 86 -9.45 -10.58 -11.20
CA ASN A 86 -8.66 -10.25 -12.40
C ASN A 86 -8.70 -8.79 -12.87
N LYS A 87 -9.76 -8.02 -12.57
CA LYS A 87 -9.85 -6.60 -12.99
C LYS A 87 -8.95 -5.65 -12.20
N SER A 88 -8.77 -5.93 -10.92
CA SER A 88 -7.90 -5.17 -10.02
C SER A 88 -6.42 -5.36 -10.35
N THR A 89 -6.04 -6.50 -10.91
CA THR A 89 -4.65 -6.90 -11.17
C THR A 89 -3.93 -5.96 -12.14
N LYS A 90 -4.61 -5.47 -13.19
CA LYS A 90 -3.99 -4.54 -14.17
C LYS A 90 -3.60 -3.21 -13.53
N ASN A 91 -4.46 -2.66 -12.67
CA ASN A 91 -4.19 -1.39 -11.97
C ASN A 91 -3.05 -1.56 -10.96
N LEU A 92 -3.01 -2.68 -10.25
CA LEU A 92 -1.93 -3.02 -9.33
C LEU A 92 -0.61 -3.21 -10.06
N PHE A 93 -0.62 -3.91 -11.20
CA PHE A 93 0.56 -4.09 -12.04
C PHE A 93 1.14 -2.74 -12.50
N TYR A 94 0.28 -1.84 -12.99
CA TYR A 94 0.70 -0.49 -13.37
C TYR A 94 1.28 0.29 -12.19
N PHE A 95 0.63 0.25 -11.04
CA PHE A 95 1.08 0.88 -9.81
C PHE A 95 2.45 0.39 -9.37
N ILE A 96 2.64 -0.93 -9.31
CA ILE A 96 3.90 -1.55 -8.90
C ILE A 96 5.02 -1.19 -9.85
N ASN A 97 4.82 -1.36 -11.16
CA ASN A 97 5.82 -1.01 -12.16
C ASN A 97 6.22 0.46 -12.09
N LYS A 98 5.27 1.36 -11.86
CA LYS A 98 5.57 2.78 -11.71
C LYS A 98 6.40 3.08 -10.47
N ILE A 99 6.18 2.36 -9.36
CA ILE A 99 7.04 2.46 -8.17
C ILE A 99 8.43 1.92 -8.50
N LEU A 100 8.54 0.73 -9.06
CA LEU A 100 9.81 0.08 -9.33
C LEU A 100 10.66 0.90 -10.32
N ASN A 101 10.10 1.27 -11.47
CA ASN A 101 10.83 1.98 -12.53
C ASN A 101 11.35 3.36 -12.11
N ASN A 102 10.74 4.01 -11.12
CA ASN A 102 11.12 5.36 -10.74
C ASN A 102 11.98 5.44 -9.48
N LYS A 103 12.13 4.33 -8.75
CA LYS A 103 12.61 4.39 -7.36
C LYS A 103 13.68 3.37 -7.00
N ILE A 104 13.98 2.44 -7.88
CA ILE A 104 15.03 1.44 -7.66
C ILE A 104 16.37 1.98 -8.15
N SER A 105 17.41 1.79 -7.35
CA SER A 105 18.80 1.82 -7.77
C SER A 105 19.45 0.46 -7.53
N TYR A 106 20.62 0.32 -8.07
CA TYR A 106 21.39 -0.90 -7.99
C TYR A 106 22.74 -0.61 -7.33
N GLU A 107 23.18 -1.48 -6.46
CA GLU A 107 24.54 -1.41 -5.91
C GLU A 107 25.52 -1.81 -7.02
N GLU A 108 26.48 -0.93 -7.31
CA GLU A 108 27.38 -1.03 -8.49
C GLU A 108 28.13 -2.35 -8.61
N ASN A 109 28.31 -3.09 -7.52
CA ASN A 109 29.10 -4.31 -7.49
C ASN A 109 28.32 -5.63 -7.51
N VAL A 110 26.98 -5.62 -7.40
CA VAL A 110 26.19 -6.85 -7.17
C VAL A 110 25.22 -7.15 -8.29
N ALA A 111 24.81 -6.17 -9.05
CA ALA A 111 23.65 -6.29 -9.92
C ALA A 111 23.99 -6.34 -11.42
N GLU A 112 25.23 -6.70 -11.81
CA GLU A 112 25.58 -6.73 -13.22
C GLU A 112 24.68 -7.68 -14.02
N LYS A 113 23.86 -7.09 -14.91
CA LYS A 113 23.16 -7.79 -16.00
C LYS A 113 22.25 -8.94 -15.55
N LYS A 114 21.62 -8.86 -14.38
CA LYS A 114 20.74 -9.90 -13.91
C LYS A 114 19.28 -9.60 -14.25
N GLU A 115 18.53 -10.63 -14.52
CA GLU A 115 17.08 -10.58 -14.69
C GLU A 115 16.41 -11.28 -13.51
N TYR A 116 15.40 -10.63 -12.94
CA TYR A 116 14.67 -11.12 -11.79
C TYR A 116 13.18 -11.21 -12.08
N ASN A 117 12.54 -12.23 -11.54
CA ASN A 117 11.09 -12.29 -11.42
C ASN A 117 10.69 -11.94 -9.98
N LEU A 118 9.89 -10.89 -9.82
CA LEU A 118 9.25 -10.52 -8.57
C LEU A 118 7.82 -11.06 -8.55
N TYR A 119 7.61 -12.11 -7.77
CA TYR A 119 6.29 -12.68 -7.53
C TYR A 119 5.63 -11.96 -6.36
N ILE A 120 4.40 -11.54 -6.56
CA ILE A 120 3.58 -10.85 -5.55
C ILE A 120 2.28 -11.61 -5.40
N THR A 121 2.13 -12.34 -4.30
CA THR A 121 0.90 -13.05 -3.98
C THR A 121 0.09 -12.26 -2.97
N ILE A 122 -1.17 -11.98 -3.29
CA ILE A 122 -2.10 -11.23 -2.45
C ILE A 122 -3.11 -12.21 -1.87
N SER A 123 -3.16 -12.35 -0.54
CA SER A 123 -4.01 -13.33 0.13
C SER A 123 -5.36 -12.80 0.62
N SER A 124 -5.50 -11.49 0.75
CA SER A 124 -6.77 -10.85 1.14
C SER A 124 -6.81 -9.39 0.72
N ASN A 125 -8.02 -8.83 0.63
CA ASN A 125 -8.22 -7.43 0.24
C ASN A 125 -9.15 -6.73 1.25
N ASP A 126 -8.57 -5.89 2.08
CA ASP A 126 -9.25 -5.11 3.13
C ASP A 126 -9.15 -3.60 2.84
N GLY A 127 -9.32 -3.22 1.58
CA GLY A 127 -9.45 -1.81 1.18
C GLY A 127 -8.15 -1.02 1.01
N ASN A 128 -7.05 -1.41 1.64
CA ASN A 128 -5.77 -0.67 1.63
C ASN A 128 -4.61 -1.40 0.94
N ILE A 129 -4.92 -2.26 -0.02
CA ILE A 129 -3.94 -3.12 -0.71
C ILE A 129 -2.76 -2.34 -1.31
N TYR A 130 -2.99 -1.15 -1.85
CA TYR A 130 -1.95 -0.31 -2.43
C TYR A 130 -0.90 0.13 -1.40
N GLU A 131 -1.36 0.50 -0.19
CA GLU A 131 -0.48 0.87 0.91
C GLU A 131 0.37 -0.31 1.38
N VAL A 132 -0.24 -1.49 1.52
CA VAL A 132 0.46 -2.71 1.94
C VAL A 132 1.53 -3.10 0.92
N ILE A 133 1.20 -3.10 -0.37
CA ILE A 133 2.16 -3.38 -1.44
C ILE A 133 3.33 -2.39 -1.38
N ALA A 134 3.04 -1.09 -1.33
CA ALA A 134 4.05 -0.06 -1.34
C ALA A 134 4.99 -0.17 -0.13
N LYS A 135 4.45 -0.34 1.08
CA LYS A 135 5.23 -0.54 2.31
C LYS A 135 6.05 -1.83 2.27
N SER A 136 5.47 -2.92 1.77
CA SER A 136 6.16 -4.20 1.65
C SER A 136 7.33 -4.11 0.68
N LEU A 137 7.14 -3.50 -0.50
CA LEU A 137 8.21 -3.27 -1.48
C LEU A 137 9.31 -2.38 -0.91
N SER A 138 8.94 -1.29 -0.22
CA SER A 138 9.91 -0.38 0.41
C SER A 138 10.80 -1.11 1.42
N LYS A 139 10.24 -1.99 2.24
CA LYS A 139 11.00 -2.80 3.19
C LYS A 139 11.79 -3.91 2.52
N PHE A 140 11.25 -4.52 1.47
CA PHE A 140 11.87 -5.61 0.74
C PHE A 140 13.17 -5.17 0.05
N PHE A 141 13.15 -4.01 -0.58
CA PHE A 141 14.31 -3.42 -1.25
C PHE A 141 15.07 -2.40 -0.37
N CYS A 142 14.91 -2.44 0.95
CA CYS A 142 15.70 -1.57 1.80
C CYS A 142 17.17 -2.00 1.85
N LYS A 143 18.06 -1.04 2.06
CA LYS A 143 19.49 -1.29 2.20
C LYS A 143 19.73 -2.28 3.36
N GLY A 144 20.51 -3.32 3.12
CA GLY A 144 20.82 -4.37 4.11
C GLY A 144 20.13 -5.70 3.87
N ASN A 145 19.22 -5.81 2.90
CA ASN A 145 18.60 -7.11 2.54
C ASN A 145 19.46 -7.93 1.55
N ASN A 146 20.67 -7.49 1.25
CA ASN A 146 21.66 -8.17 0.38
C ASN A 146 21.17 -8.58 -1.02
N ILE A 147 20.14 -7.89 -1.52
CA ILE A 147 19.59 -8.16 -2.86
C ILE A 147 20.39 -7.41 -3.95
N GLY A 148 21.17 -6.38 -3.56
CA GLY A 148 21.84 -5.49 -4.51
C GLY A 148 20.89 -4.54 -5.26
N ILE A 149 19.62 -4.61 -4.94
CA ILE A 149 18.55 -3.76 -5.48
C ILE A 149 17.96 -2.98 -4.31
N ILE A 150 18.01 -1.67 -4.34
CA ILE A 150 17.54 -0.82 -3.24
C ILE A 150 16.60 0.26 -3.74
N PHE A 151 15.67 0.67 -2.90
CA PHE A 151 14.95 1.92 -3.12
C PHE A 151 15.85 3.11 -2.86
N ASN A 152 15.96 4.00 -3.84
CA ASN A 152 16.80 5.18 -3.79
C ASN A 152 16.47 6.12 -2.62
N LYS A 153 15.21 6.09 -2.17
CA LYS A 153 14.71 7.00 -1.15
C LYS A 153 13.59 6.36 -0.35
N LYS A 154 13.55 6.66 0.93
CA LYS A 154 12.38 6.35 1.75
C LYS A 154 11.15 7.03 1.12
N PHE A 155 10.05 6.32 1.07
CA PHE A 155 8.78 6.88 0.68
C PHE A 155 7.68 6.46 1.68
N ILE A 156 6.67 7.30 1.78
CA ILE A 156 5.49 7.02 2.58
C ILE A 156 4.34 6.74 1.64
N SER A 157 3.58 5.73 1.96
CA SER A 157 2.35 5.41 1.25
C SER A 157 1.20 5.38 2.25
N LYS A 158 0.10 6.07 1.93
CA LYS A 158 -1.13 6.11 2.72
C LYS A 158 -2.33 5.93 1.82
N THR A 159 -3.20 4.99 2.19
CA THR A 159 -4.51 4.85 1.57
C THR A 159 -5.52 5.68 2.34
N LEU A 160 -6.27 6.49 1.62
CA LEU A 160 -7.30 7.37 2.16
C LEU A 160 -8.65 7.04 1.54
N CYS A 161 -9.69 7.10 2.34
CA CYS A 161 -11.05 7.18 1.83
C CYS A 161 -11.76 8.43 2.36
N PHE A 162 -12.71 8.91 1.57
CA PHE A 162 -13.48 10.11 1.84
C PHE A 162 -14.95 9.71 1.93
N ILE A 163 -15.56 9.93 3.11
CA ILE A 163 -16.93 9.55 3.41
C ILE A 163 -17.62 10.73 4.07
N ASN A 164 -18.70 11.24 3.46
CA ASN A 164 -19.53 12.31 4.04
C ASN A 164 -18.71 13.51 4.56
N GLY A 165 -17.72 13.95 3.77
CA GLY A 165 -16.88 15.10 4.13
C GLY A 165 -15.74 14.80 5.12
N ASN A 166 -15.61 13.58 5.59
CA ASN A 166 -14.53 13.14 6.46
C ASN A 166 -13.46 12.40 5.67
N VAL A 167 -12.22 12.47 6.16
CA VAL A 167 -11.06 11.74 5.61
C VAL A 167 -10.64 10.66 6.59
N LEU A 168 -10.62 9.42 6.14
CA LEU A 168 -10.18 8.28 6.94
C LEU A 168 -8.89 7.69 6.36
N PHE A 169 -7.90 7.48 7.21
CA PHE A 169 -6.62 6.85 6.86
C PHE A 169 -6.70 5.35 7.08
N ASP A 170 -6.07 4.57 6.22
CA ASP A 170 -6.05 3.12 6.31
C ASP A 170 -7.45 2.51 6.45
N PRO A 171 -8.31 2.69 5.43
CA PRO A 171 -9.70 2.24 5.50
C PRO A 171 -9.82 0.72 5.54
N ILE A 172 -10.82 0.24 6.27
CA ILE A 172 -11.28 -1.14 6.22
C ILE A 172 -12.25 -1.34 5.05
N LYS A 173 -12.54 -2.60 4.71
CA LYS A 173 -13.39 -2.93 3.56
C LYS A 173 -14.75 -2.25 3.60
N GLN A 174 -15.41 -2.25 4.75
CA GLN A 174 -16.73 -1.62 4.93
C GLN A 174 -16.70 -0.10 4.70
N GLU A 175 -15.62 0.57 5.08
CA GLU A 175 -15.43 2.00 4.83
C GLU A 175 -15.18 2.29 3.35
N VAL A 176 -14.43 1.40 2.68
CA VAL A 176 -14.19 1.48 1.23
C VAL A 176 -15.48 1.34 0.43
N GLU A 177 -16.36 0.43 0.81
CA GLU A 177 -17.64 0.19 0.14
C GLU A 177 -18.58 1.40 0.21
N LEU A 178 -18.48 2.21 1.27
CA LEU A 178 -19.29 3.42 1.50
C LEU A 178 -18.58 4.71 1.06
N ALA A 179 -17.34 4.63 0.59
CA ALA A 179 -16.55 5.81 0.29
C ALA A 179 -17.00 6.51 -1.00
N ASN A 180 -17.12 7.84 -0.92
CA ASN A 180 -17.34 8.69 -2.07
C ASN A 180 -16.11 8.75 -3.00
N PHE A 181 -14.91 8.63 -2.41
CA PHE A 181 -13.65 8.66 -3.14
C PHE A 181 -12.58 7.91 -2.36
N ILE A 182 -11.72 7.19 -3.09
CA ILE A 182 -10.61 6.43 -2.51
C ILE A 182 -9.36 6.70 -3.33
N CYS A 183 -8.26 6.98 -2.65
CA CYS A 183 -6.97 7.12 -3.28
C CYS A 183 -5.84 6.59 -2.41
N ASN A 184 -4.72 6.29 -3.05
CA ASN A 184 -3.45 6.10 -2.36
C ASN A 184 -2.55 7.30 -2.66
N ILE A 185 -1.96 7.87 -1.63
CA ILE A 185 -0.99 8.97 -1.73
C ILE A 185 0.38 8.40 -1.39
N ILE A 186 1.33 8.63 -2.29
CA ILE A 186 2.73 8.31 -2.08
C ILE A 186 3.50 9.62 -2.00
N LYS A 187 4.20 9.82 -0.89
CA LYS A 187 5.11 10.95 -0.72
C LYS A 187 6.55 10.49 -0.96
N PHE A 188 7.26 11.23 -1.79
CA PHE A 188 8.69 11.09 -2.02
C PHE A 188 9.35 12.44 -1.79
N GLU A 189 10.16 12.57 -0.75
CA GLU A 189 10.71 13.86 -0.39
C GLU A 189 9.58 14.91 -0.27
N ASN A 190 9.64 15.97 -1.08
CA ASN A 190 8.63 17.02 -1.13
C ASN A 190 7.59 16.84 -2.27
N LYS A 191 7.54 15.64 -2.89
CA LYS A 191 6.61 15.36 -3.99
C LYS A 191 5.55 14.36 -3.59
N PHE A 192 4.30 14.65 -3.95
CA PHE A 192 3.17 13.75 -3.76
C PHE A 192 2.71 13.18 -5.09
N ILE A 193 2.45 11.88 -5.10
CA ILE A 193 1.81 11.19 -6.21
C ILE A 193 0.53 10.59 -5.68
N MET A 194 -0.59 10.93 -6.32
CA MET A 194 -1.88 10.37 -5.97
C MET A 194 -2.31 9.34 -7.01
N TYR A 195 -2.73 8.18 -6.54
CA TYR A 195 -3.40 7.16 -7.31
C TYR A 195 -4.86 7.10 -6.92
N LYS A 196 -5.75 7.46 -7.83
CA LYS A 196 -7.18 7.24 -7.66
C LYS A 196 -7.46 5.75 -7.75
N ILE A 197 -8.08 5.18 -6.72
CA ILE A 197 -8.46 3.78 -6.64
C ILE A 197 -9.91 3.61 -7.05
N GLY A 198 -10.80 4.49 -6.56
CA GLY A 198 -12.23 4.41 -6.83
C GLY A 198 -12.98 5.68 -6.47
N GLY A 199 -14.30 5.66 -6.69
CA GLY A 199 -15.22 6.76 -6.38
C GLY A 199 -15.25 7.87 -7.42
N HIS A 200 -15.94 8.97 -7.12
CA HIS A 200 -16.22 10.05 -8.05
C HIS A 200 -15.21 11.21 -7.93
N THR A 201 -15.50 12.15 -7.06
CA THR A 201 -14.70 13.36 -6.86
C THR A 201 -14.61 13.68 -5.37
N VAL A 202 -13.59 14.42 -4.99
CA VAL A 202 -13.39 14.94 -3.63
C VAL A 202 -13.08 16.43 -3.72
N PRO A 203 -13.62 17.27 -2.81
CA PRO A 203 -13.25 18.68 -2.73
C PRO A 203 -11.73 18.83 -2.53
N PHE A 204 -11.09 19.68 -3.31
CA PHE A 204 -9.64 19.90 -3.24
C PHE A 204 -9.17 20.32 -1.84
N LYS A 205 -10.00 21.08 -1.11
CA LYS A 205 -9.72 21.47 0.27
C LYS A 205 -9.51 20.27 1.20
N LEU A 206 -10.35 19.24 1.10
CA LEU A 206 -10.23 18.02 1.91
C LEU A 206 -8.97 17.22 1.53
N LEU A 207 -8.67 17.13 0.24
CA LEU A 207 -7.45 16.47 -0.22
C LEU A 207 -6.19 17.18 0.29
N LYS A 208 -6.18 18.51 0.24
CA LYS A 208 -5.07 19.33 0.75
C LYS A 208 -4.88 19.11 2.26
N GLN A 209 -5.95 19.14 3.05
CA GLN A 209 -5.90 18.85 4.49
C GLN A 209 -5.34 17.44 4.78
N ALA A 210 -5.73 16.44 4.00
CA ALA A 210 -5.21 15.08 4.16
C ALA A 210 -3.70 14.99 3.87
N ILE A 211 -3.22 15.73 2.86
CA ILE A 211 -1.79 15.80 2.53
C ILE A 211 -1.01 16.47 3.66
N GLU A 212 -1.51 17.59 4.18
CA GLU A 212 -0.91 18.30 5.31
C GLU A 212 -0.79 17.40 6.55
N GLN A 213 -1.83 16.61 6.86
CA GLN A 213 -1.81 15.64 7.96
C GLN A 213 -0.80 14.50 7.77
N ILE A 214 -0.52 14.11 6.53
CA ILE A 214 0.55 13.13 6.23
C ILE A 214 1.91 13.75 6.55
N ASP A 215 2.13 15.01 6.20
CA ASP A 215 3.39 15.74 6.46
C ASP A 215 3.66 15.97 7.95
N GLU A 216 2.66 16.41 8.69
CA GLU A 216 2.77 16.70 10.12
C GLU A 216 3.14 15.44 10.94
N LYS A 217 2.55 14.30 10.61
CA LYS A 217 2.84 13.03 11.31
C LYS A 217 4.25 12.51 11.08
N GLU A 218 4.87 12.85 9.98
CA GLU A 218 6.27 12.49 9.72
C GLU A 218 7.23 13.33 10.55
N ASN A 219 6.99 14.63 10.57
CA ASN A 219 7.86 15.58 11.29
C ASN A 219 7.75 15.41 12.81
N GLY A 220 6.70 14.76 13.34
CA GLY A 220 6.49 14.46 14.75
C GLY A 220 7.03 13.10 15.24
N ILE A 221 7.55 12.26 14.35
CA ILE A 221 8.08 10.90 14.70
C ILE A 221 9.61 10.94 14.89
N ASP A 222 10.28 11.99 14.44
CA ASP A 222 11.73 12.17 14.58
C ASP A 222 12.16 12.91 15.88
N ASN A 223 11.25 12.98 16.91
CA ASN A 223 11.56 13.50 18.24
C ASN A 223 11.44 12.43 19.33
#